data_392485f8777ce489648d89e28e5225a7
#
_entry.id   392485f8777ce489648d89e28e5225a7
#
_cell.length_a   1.000
_cell.length_b   1.000
_cell.length_c   1.000
_cell.angle_alpha   90.00
_cell.angle_beta   90.00
_cell.angle_gamma   90.00
#
_symmetry.space_group_name_H-M   'P 1'
#
loop_
_entity.id
_entity.type
_entity.pdbx_description
1 polymer ?
#
loop_
_entity_poly.entity_id
_entity_poly.type
_entity_poly.pdbx_seq_one_letter_code
_entity_poly.pdbx_strand_id
1 'polypeptide(L)'
;MDWSTLPWDKIFVIVTVLIAGPGIVLGIVVPAIGQAIVAASGLKAISRQPEAGDRINSIVLLSLAMLESLAIYVLAVILILVFANPMRSFILGN
;
A
#
# COMPACT_ATOMS: atom_id res chain seq x y z
N MET A 1 -33.62 18.23 -1.47
CA MET A 1 -32.35 18.31 -0.74
C MET A 1 -31.51 19.42 -1.33
N ASP A 2 -31.12 20.38 -0.53
CA ASP A 2 -30.28 21.47 -1.00
C ASP A 2 -28.79 21.13 -0.79
N TRP A 3 -28.09 20.86 -1.88
CA TRP A 3 -26.69 20.46 -1.86
C TRP A 3 -25.77 21.56 -1.34
N SER A 4 -26.15 22.84 -1.50
CA SER A 4 -25.30 23.95 -1.09
C SER A 4 -25.25 24.14 0.43
N THR A 5 -26.22 23.59 1.17
CA THR A 5 -26.29 23.71 2.64
C THR A 5 -25.59 22.56 3.37
N LEU A 6 -25.10 21.55 2.64
CA LEU A 6 -24.42 20.40 3.24
C LEU A 6 -23.01 20.79 3.74
N PRO A 7 -22.56 20.20 4.87
CA PRO A 7 -21.22 20.44 5.38
C PRO A 7 -20.17 19.67 4.54
N TRP A 8 -19.88 20.15 3.36
CA TRP A 8 -19.03 19.47 2.39
C TRP A 8 -17.61 19.21 2.92
N ASP A 9 -17.07 20.08 3.76
CA ASP A 9 -15.77 19.89 4.38
C ASP A 9 -15.75 18.64 5.25
N LYS A 10 -16.79 18.45 6.06
CA LYS A 10 -16.91 17.26 6.92
C LYS A 10 -17.16 16.00 6.10
N ILE A 11 -18.05 16.10 5.09
CA ILE A 11 -18.34 14.99 4.20
C ILE A 11 -17.07 14.56 3.47
N PHE A 12 -16.28 15.51 2.98
CA PHE A 12 -15.01 15.24 2.31
C PHE A 12 -14.04 14.47 3.20
N VAL A 13 -13.88 14.90 4.46
CA VAL A 13 -12.99 14.23 5.42
C VAL A 13 -13.49 12.80 5.71
N ILE A 14 -14.78 12.64 5.96
CA ILE A 14 -15.36 11.32 6.26
C ILE A 14 -15.14 10.36 5.08
N VAL A 15 -15.43 10.80 3.85
CA VAL A 15 -15.27 9.98 2.65
C VAL A 15 -13.78 9.62 2.46
N THR A 16 -12.87 10.57 2.66
CA THR A 16 -11.44 10.32 2.56
C THR A 16 -10.99 9.23 3.53
N VAL A 17 -11.41 9.31 4.78
CA VAL A 17 -11.04 8.31 5.80
C VAL A 17 -11.65 6.94 5.47
N LEU A 18 -12.91 6.91 5.02
CA LEU A 18 -13.57 5.66 4.66
C LEU A 18 -12.92 4.96 3.47
N ILE A 19 -12.31 5.72 2.57
CA ILE A 19 -11.58 5.15 1.43
C ILE A 19 -10.14 4.80 1.83
N ALA A 20 -9.48 5.65 2.61
CA ALA A 20 -8.09 5.47 2.99
C ALA A 20 -7.87 4.21 3.83
N GLY A 21 -8.76 3.93 4.80
CA GLY A 21 -8.64 2.76 5.65
C GLY A 21 -8.64 1.45 4.87
N PRO A 22 -9.74 1.11 4.17
CA PRO A 22 -9.76 -0.08 3.33
C PRO A 22 -8.72 -0.05 2.20
N GLY A 23 -8.43 1.13 1.66
CA GLY A 23 -7.45 1.30 0.59
C GLY A 23 -6.06 0.84 1.01
N ILE A 24 -5.60 1.23 2.21
CA ILE A 24 -4.28 0.80 2.69
C ILE A 24 -4.25 -0.70 2.97
N VAL A 25 -5.33 -1.24 3.54
CA VAL A 25 -5.42 -2.68 3.80
C VAL A 25 -5.31 -3.46 2.49
N LEU A 26 -6.11 -3.11 1.48
CA LEU A 26 -6.08 -3.78 0.18
C LEU A 26 -4.75 -3.60 -0.53
N GLY A 27 -4.17 -2.40 -0.44
CA GLY A 27 -2.90 -2.09 -1.07
C GLY A 27 -1.71 -2.80 -0.43
N ILE A 28 -1.83 -3.25 0.82
CA ILE A 28 -0.77 -3.99 1.53
C ILE A 28 -0.95 -5.50 1.40
N VAL A 29 -2.20 -5.99 1.37
CA VAL A 29 -2.48 -7.43 1.32
C VAL A 29 -1.86 -8.08 0.09
N VAL A 30 -1.98 -7.47 -1.09
CA VAL A 30 -1.46 -8.06 -2.33
C VAL A 30 0.07 -8.18 -2.30
N PRO A 31 0.86 -7.14 -1.97
CA PRO A 31 2.30 -7.30 -1.80
C PRO A 31 2.67 -8.29 -0.69
N ALA A 32 1.90 -8.34 0.40
CA ALA A 32 2.15 -9.28 1.49
C ALA A 32 2.00 -10.74 1.04
N ILE A 33 0.98 -11.03 0.24
CA ILE A 33 0.79 -12.36 -0.36
C ILE A 33 1.98 -12.68 -1.28
N GLY A 34 2.40 -11.71 -2.10
CA GLY A 34 3.57 -11.87 -2.96
C GLY A 34 4.83 -12.17 -2.17
N GLN A 35 5.06 -11.47 -1.07
CA GLN A 35 6.21 -11.71 -0.19
C GLN A 35 6.16 -13.12 0.41
N ALA A 36 5.01 -13.57 0.85
CA ALA A 36 4.84 -14.91 1.40
C ALA A 36 5.17 -15.98 0.36
N ILE A 37 4.72 -15.81 -0.88
CA ILE A 37 4.98 -16.75 -1.97
C ILE A 37 6.48 -16.79 -2.29
N VAL A 38 7.12 -15.62 -2.41
CA VAL A 38 8.55 -15.52 -2.71
C VAL A 38 9.39 -16.19 -1.61
N ALA A 39 9.07 -15.88 -0.34
CA ALA A 39 9.81 -16.44 0.79
C ALA A 39 9.65 -17.97 0.86
N ALA A 40 8.44 -18.49 0.70
CA ALA A 40 8.20 -19.92 0.70
C ALA A 40 8.92 -20.62 -0.45
N SER A 41 8.87 -20.05 -1.65
CA SER A 41 9.55 -20.59 -2.82
C SER A 41 11.06 -20.57 -2.64
N GLY A 42 11.60 -19.50 -2.06
CA GLY A 42 13.04 -19.38 -1.78
C GLY A 42 13.51 -20.42 -0.77
N LEU A 43 12.77 -20.62 0.31
CA LEU A 43 13.12 -21.65 1.32
C LEU A 43 13.10 -23.06 0.72
N LYS A 44 12.13 -23.37 -0.13
CA LYS A 44 12.10 -24.65 -0.82
C LYS A 44 13.29 -24.82 -1.75
N ALA A 45 13.65 -23.77 -2.49
CA ALA A 45 14.78 -23.82 -3.40
C ALA A 45 16.09 -24.04 -2.66
N ILE A 46 16.30 -23.37 -1.51
CA ILE A 46 17.50 -23.56 -0.69
C ILE A 46 17.56 -24.98 -0.13
N SER A 47 16.43 -25.54 0.29
CA SER A 47 16.39 -26.90 0.82
C SER A 47 16.77 -27.94 -0.24
N ARG A 48 16.51 -27.68 -1.51
CA ARG A 48 16.85 -28.57 -2.62
C ARG A 48 18.28 -28.36 -3.13
N GLN A 49 18.77 -27.13 -3.04
CA GLN A 49 20.09 -26.73 -3.52
C GLN A 49 20.81 -25.88 -2.48
N PRO A 50 21.26 -26.51 -1.35
CA PRO A 50 21.89 -25.76 -0.27
C PRO A 50 23.14 -25.01 -0.73
N GLU A 51 23.86 -25.52 -1.73
CA GLU A 51 25.07 -24.91 -2.29
C GLU A 51 24.76 -23.58 -3.00
N ALA A 52 23.53 -23.36 -3.43
CA ALA A 52 23.10 -22.12 -4.06
C ALA A 52 22.39 -21.18 -3.06
N GLY A 53 22.43 -21.48 -1.75
CA GLY A 53 21.69 -20.76 -0.72
C GLY A 53 21.94 -19.26 -0.71
N ASP A 54 23.19 -18.82 -0.81
CA ASP A 54 23.52 -17.40 -0.79
C ASP A 54 22.94 -16.66 -2.00
N ARG A 55 23.03 -17.26 -3.18
CA ARG A 55 22.48 -16.68 -4.40
C ARG A 55 20.96 -16.60 -4.35
N ILE A 56 20.31 -17.67 -3.90
CA ILE A 56 18.85 -17.73 -3.76
C ILE A 56 18.39 -16.69 -2.74
N ASN A 57 19.07 -16.58 -1.60
CA ASN A 57 18.74 -15.62 -0.56
C ASN A 57 18.84 -14.18 -1.07
N SER A 58 19.85 -13.86 -1.88
CA SER A 58 20.00 -12.53 -2.47
C SER A 58 18.84 -12.19 -3.39
N ILE A 59 18.40 -13.14 -4.21
CA ILE A 59 17.24 -12.95 -5.11
C ILE A 59 15.96 -12.77 -4.30
N VAL A 60 15.78 -13.57 -3.25
CA VAL A 60 14.62 -13.46 -2.35
C VAL A 60 14.56 -12.08 -1.70
N LEU A 61 15.68 -11.61 -1.13
CA LEU A 61 15.74 -10.31 -0.48
C LEU A 61 15.44 -9.17 -1.46
N LEU A 62 15.98 -9.24 -2.67
CA LEU A 62 15.68 -8.23 -3.69
C LEU A 62 14.21 -8.21 -4.05
N SER A 63 13.61 -9.39 -4.23
CA SER A 63 12.18 -9.52 -4.54
C SER A 63 11.31 -8.99 -3.43
N LEU A 64 11.66 -9.30 -2.17
CA LEU A 64 10.94 -8.78 -0.99
C LEU A 64 11.02 -7.26 -0.91
N ALA A 65 12.19 -6.69 -1.20
CA ALA A 65 12.39 -5.24 -1.20
C ALA A 65 11.53 -4.56 -2.27
N MET A 66 11.43 -5.14 -3.46
CA MET A 66 10.61 -4.59 -4.53
C MET A 66 9.11 -4.67 -4.19
N LEU A 67 8.67 -5.76 -3.59
CA LEU A 67 7.28 -5.91 -3.15
C LEU A 67 6.95 -4.93 -2.02
N GLU A 68 7.88 -4.72 -1.09
CA GLU A 68 7.75 -3.73 -0.02
C GLU A 68 7.61 -2.32 -0.58
N SER A 69 8.32 -2.00 -1.66
CA SER A 69 8.23 -0.70 -2.31
C SER A 69 6.80 -0.40 -2.80
N LEU A 70 6.08 -1.41 -3.28
CA LEU A 70 4.69 -1.24 -3.70
C LEU A 70 3.80 -0.84 -2.52
N ALA A 71 3.99 -1.48 -1.35
CA ALA A 71 3.26 -1.13 -0.14
C ALA A 71 3.59 0.30 0.33
N ILE A 72 4.85 0.70 0.21
CA ILE A 72 5.29 2.05 0.57
C ILE A 72 4.64 3.09 -0.35
N TYR A 73 4.52 2.83 -1.64
CA TYR A 73 3.82 3.73 -2.56
C TYR A 73 2.35 3.92 -2.16
N VAL A 74 1.66 2.83 -1.81
CA VAL A 74 0.28 2.92 -1.33
C VAL A 74 0.21 3.74 -0.06
N LEU A 75 1.10 3.47 0.90
CA LEU A 75 1.17 4.22 2.14
C LEU A 75 1.39 5.71 1.88
N ALA A 76 2.31 6.07 1.00
CA ALA A 76 2.59 7.47 0.66
C ALA A 76 1.36 8.17 0.09
N VAL A 77 0.65 7.53 -0.83
CA VAL A 77 -0.57 8.09 -1.41
C VAL A 77 -1.64 8.28 -0.33
N ILE A 78 -1.83 7.28 0.53
CA ILE A 78 -2.82 7.36 1.61
C ILE A 78 -2.48 8.48 2.60
N LEU A 79 -1.21 8.65 2.97
CA LEU A 79 -0.77 9.72 3.85
C LEU A 79 -1.04 11.09 3.23
N ILE A 80 -0.79 11.25 1.93
CA ILE A 80 -1.08 12.49 1.23
C ILE A 80 -2.59 12.77 1.24
N LEU A 81 -3.41 11.76 1.00
CA LEU A 81 -4.86 11.94 0.99
C LEU A 81 -5.41 12.27 2.37
N VAL A 82 -4.84 11.71 3.43
CA VAL A 82 -5.35 11.90 4.79
C VAL A 82 -4.86 13.23 5.38
N PHE A 83 -3.58 13.57 5.22
CA PHE A 83 -2.99 14.70 5.94
C PHE A 83 -2.74 15.93 5.08
N ALA A 84 -2.54 15.79 3.78
CA ALA A 84 -2.14 16.90 2.92
C ALA A 84 -2.84 16.85 1.56
N ASN A 85 -4.12 16.45 1.53
CA ASN A 85 -4.87 16.22 0.29
C ASN A 85 -4.89 17.49 -0.57
N PRO A 86 -4.14 17.55 -1.69
CA PRO A 86 -4.11 18.74 -2.54
C PRO A 86 -5.44 18.99 -3.27
N MET A 87 -6.26 17.95 -3.43
CA MET A 87 -7.57 18.10 -4.07
C MET A 87 -8.60 18.74 -3.17
N ARG A 88 -8.35 18.78 -1.87
CA ARG A 88 -9.28 19.37 -0.91
C ARG A 88 -9.52 20.85 -1.19
N SER A 89 -8.46 21.62 -1.36
CA SER A 89 -8.59 23.05 -1.64
C SER A 89 -9.20 23.29 -3.02
N PHE A 90 -8.89 22.45 -4.00
CA PHE A 90 -9.48 22.54 -5.33
C PHE A 90 -10.99 22.28 -5.30
N ILE A 91 -11.41 21.21 -4.61
CA ILE A 91 -12.82 20.81 -4.54
C ILE A 91 -13.63 21.74 -3.64
N LEU A 92 -13.09 22.13 -2.49
CA LEU A 92 -13.79 22.94 -1.50
C LEU A 92 -13.59 24.45 -1.69
N GLY A 93 -12.71 24.87 -2.59
CA GLY A 93 -12.46 26.27 -2.87
C GLY A 93 -11.70 27.01 -1.78
N ASN A 94 -10.94 26.30 -0.96
CA ASN A 94 -10.16 26.89 0.14
C ASN A 94 -8.68 26.99 -0.18
#